data_6a0627ce6aedff1934ed344343dd14c5
#
_entry.id   6a0627ce6aedff1934ed344343dd14c5
#
_cell.length_a   1.000
_cell.length_b   1.000
_cell.length_c   1.000
_cell.angle_alpha   90.00
_cell.angle_beta   90.00
_cell.angle_gamma   90.00
#
_symmetry.space_group_name_H-M   'P 1'
#
loop_
_entity.id
_entity.type
_entity.pdbx_description
1 polymer ?
#
loop_
_entity_poly.entity_id
_entity_poly.type
_entity_poly.pdbx_seq_one_letter_code
_entity_poly.pdbx_strand_id
1 'polypeptide(L)'
;QSSSLGACAENVQGRDYAQRVRRESNDLLRSSRSSGFDQCAQTGRNERLELTEDMERGPYTFEAPLDDATFERFEPHARTKLRKRYIPHASVNAHMNCRYAISPSTLYSLTGRSGSSSEYVRDVSQPAMDGDFEVPLYGDWVLFAVMSEKSALKYTNKTPSDAAPTKYFSCKLLDLNTQYTNIYHELPGHCVMNMLAFESTRGTSAFDKLWKERDGVLLAILNPRIMRARKGSNELTISPRSADSVLVLGLAEQYGRC
;
A
#
# COMPACT_ATOMS: atom_id res chain seq x y z
N GLN A 1 -28.06 17.81 40.65
CA GLN A 1 -27.39 18.26 39.40
C GLN A 1 -25.85 18.07 39.43
N SER A 2 -25.31 16.99 39.97
CA SER A 2 -23.84 16.83 40.07
C SER A 2 -23.31 15.51 39.49
N SER A 3 -24.09 14.73 38.74
CA SER A 3 -23.67 13.43 38.21
C SER A 3 -23.29 13.39 36.71
N SER A 4 -23.42 14.47 35.97
CA SER A 4 -23.11 14.50 34.53
C SER A 4 -21.67 14.91 34.17
N LEU A 5 -20.95 15.57 35.08
CA LEU A 5 -19.58 16.04 34.85
C LEU A 5 -18.53 14.93 35.01
N GLY A 6 -18.77 13.92 35.86
CA GLY A 6 -17.85 12.81 36.08
C GLY A 6 -17.74 11.86 34.86
N ALA A 7 -18.85 11.55 34.20
CA ALA A 7 -18.87 10.65 33.05
C ALA A 7 -18.16 11.23 31.80
N CYS A 8 -18.12 12.55 31.66
CA CYS A 8 -17.39 13.21 30.57
C CYS A 8 -15.85 13.15 30.76
N ALA A 9 -15.38 13.29 32.00
CA ALA A 9 -13.96 13.29 32.31
C ALA A 9 -13.31 11.91 32.15
N GLU A 10 -14.00 10.85 32.59
CA GLU A 10 -13.52 9.47 32.40
C GLU A 10 -13.44 9.06 30.93
N ASN A 11 -14.38 9.51 30.11
CA ASN A 11 -14.38 9.22 28.67
C ASN A 11 -13.24 9.93 27.92
N VAL A 12 -12.82 11.11 28.36
CA VAL A 12 -11.67 11.85 27.79
C VAL A 12 -10.35 11.13 28.12
N GLN A 13 -10.15 10.69 29.36
CA GLN A 13 -8.92 9.97 29.77
C GLN A 13 -8.78 8.63 29.04
N GLY A 14 -9.88 7.89 28.84
CA GLY A 14 -9.88 6.63 28.10
C GLY A 14 -9.51 6.83 26.60
N ARG A 15 -9.99 7.91 26.01
CA ARG A 15 -9.64 8.28 24.61
C ARG A 15 -8.16 8.65 24.47
N ASP A 16 -7.62 9.44 25.37
CA ASP A 16 -6.21 9.86 25.35
C ASP A 16 -5.28 8.66 25.55
N TYR A 17 -5.63 7.71 26.41
CA TYR A 17 -4.89 6.48 26.59
C TYR A 17 -4.89 5.61 25.33
N ALA A 18 -6.05 5.37 24.74
CA ALA A 18 -6.17 4.58 23.50
C ALA A 18 -5.39 5.22 22.34
N GLN A 19 -5.38 6.55 22.25
CA GLN A 19 -4.60 7.28 21.26
C GLN A 19 -3.09 7.12 21.46
N ARG A 20 -2.63 7.15 22.72
CA ARG A 20 -1.21 6.97 23.05
C ARG A 20 -0.75 5.57 22.68
N VAL A 21 -1.50 4.52 23.08
CA VAL A 21 -1.19 3.14 22.75
C VAL A 21 -1.13 2.91 21.23
N ARG A 22 -2.02 3.54 20.47
CA ARG A 22 -1.99 3.47 19.00
C ARG A 22 -0.76 4.16 18.41
N ARG A 23 -0.38 5.35 18.90
CA ARG A 23 0.83 6.04 18.44
C ARG A 23 2.07 5.19 18.68
N GLU A 24 2.22 4.65 19.88
CA GLU A 24 3.34 3.77 20.23
C GLU A 24 3.38 2.51 19.35
N SER A 25 2.21 1.89 19.09
CA SER A 25 2.11 0.74 18.20
C SER A 25 2.49 1.09 16.75
N ASN A 26 2.00 2.21 16.23
CA ASN A 26 2.33 2.68 14.88
C ASN A 26 3.82 3.04 14.75
N ASP A 27 4.43 3.62 15.77
CA ASP A 27 5.85 3.97 15.78
C ASP A 27 6.72 2.71 15.77
N LEU A 28 6.32 1.66 16.52
CA LEU A 28 6.97 0.34 16.46
C LEU A 28 6.88 -0.28 15.07
N LEU A 29 5.71 -0.25 14.44
CA LEU A 29 5.52 -0.75 13.08
C LEU A 29 6.37 0.03 12.07
N ARG A 30 6.43 1.35 12.19
CA ARG A 30 7.25 2.21 11.32
C ARG A 30 8.74 1.94 11.48
N SER A 31 9.22 1.75 12.70
CA SER A 31 10.63 1.47 12.96
C SER A 31 11.08 0.12 12.40
N SER A 32 10.16 -0.81 12.18
CA SER A 32 10.43 -2.12 11.58
C SER A 32 10.49 -2.12 10.05
N ARG A 33 10.23 -0.96 9.39
CA ARG A 33 10.13 -0.86 7.93
C ARG A 33 11.46 -0.47 7.29
N SER A 34 11.84 -1.17 6.24
CA SER A 34 12.94 -0.78 5.37
C SER A 34 12.55 0.38 4.45
N SER A 35 13.52 1.20 4.06
CA SER A 35 13.32 2.33 3.13
C SER A 35 13.48 1.94 1.67
N GLY A 36 14.13 0.83 1.37
CA GLY A 36 14.34 0.33 0.01
C GLY A 36 14.58 -1.17 -0.03
N PHE A 37 14.50 -1.74 -1.22
CA PHE A 37 14.66 -3.19 -1.45
C PHE A 37 16.08 -3.70 -1.16
N ASP A 38 17.09 -2.84 -1.20
CA ASP A 38 18.49 -3.18 -0.91
C ASP A 38 18.76 -3.39 0.59
N GLN A 39 17.82 -3.03 1.44
CA GLN A 39 17.93 -3.23 2.89
C GLN A 39 17.38 -4.58 3.30
N CYS A 40 18.03 -5.22 4.28
CA CYS A 40 17.51 -6.44 4.90
C CYS A 40 16.24 -6.17 5.68
N ALA A 41 15.22 -7.01 5.48
CA ALA A 41 13.97 -6.94 6.23
C ALA A 41 14.17 -7.39 7.68
N GLN A 42 13.49 -6.73 8.61
CA GLN A 42 13.48 -7.15 10.01
C GLN A 42 12.52 -8.33 10.24
N THR A 43 12.91 -9.31 11.04
CA THR A 43 12.19 -10.58 11.25
C THR A 43 11.46 -10.67 12.58
N GLY A 44 11.26 -9.59 13.31
CA GLY A 44 10.51 -9.62 14.57
C GLY A 44 9.05 -10.09 14.38
N ARG A 45 8.48 -10.71 15.43
CA ARG A 45 7.03 -11.04 15.50
C ARG A 45 6.37 -10.12 16.51
N ASN A 46 5.24 -9.55 16.16
CA ASN A 46 4.40 -8.83 17.10
C ASN A 46 3.25 -9.75 17.56
N GLU A 47 3.33 -10.28 18.75
CA GLU A 47 2.37 -11.23 19.33
C GLU A 47 0.94 -10.67 19.47
N ARG A 48 0.77 -9.35 19.37
CA ARG A 48 -0.54 -8.70 19.47
C ARG A 48 -1.33 -8.67 18.16
N LEU A 49 -0.75 -9.17 17.07
CA LEU A 49 -1.35 -9.08 15.74
C LEU A 49 -1.86 -10.45 15.28
N GLU A 50 -2.92 -10.94 15.91
CA GLU A 50 -3.61 -12.19 15.56
C GLU A 50 -4.02 -12.27 14.07
N LEU A 51 -4.21 -11.12 13.41
CA LEU A 51 -4.62 -11.02 12.00
C LEU A 51 -3.55 -11.45 10.99
N THR A 52 -2.31 -11.67 11.43
CA THR A 52 -1.19 -12.01 10.56
C THR A 52 -0.75 -13.46 10.67
N GLU A 53 -1.39 -14.26 11.52
CA GLU A 53 -1.02 -15.65 11.73
C GLU A 53 -1.13 -16.50 10.46
N ASP A 54 -2.07 -16.14 9.56
CA ASP A 54 -2.26 -16.81 8.27
C ASP A 54 -1.38 -16.26 7.13
N MET A 55 -0.58 -15.22 7.39
CA MET A 55 0.26 -14.62 6.37
C MET A 55 1.71 -15.07 6.48
N GLU A 56 2.20 -15.67 5.42
CA GLU A 56 3.60 -16.10 5.34
C GLU A 56 4.49 -15.01 4.75
N ARG A 57 5.76 -15.02 5.15
CA ARG A 57 6.81 -14.17 4.57
C ARG A 57 7.58 -14.93 3.51
N GLY A 58 8.01 -14.22 2.48
CA GLY A 58 8.89 -14.82 1.48
C GLY A 58 10.29 -15.20 2.03
N PRO A 59 11.11 -15.89 1.24
CA PRO A 59 10.86 -16.17 -0.17
C PRO A 59 9.76 -17.22 -0.36
N TYR A 60 8.96 -17.05 -1.42
CA TYR A 60 7.85 -17.96 -1.71
C TYR A 60 8.28 -19.04 -2.69
N THR A 61 7.73 -20.25 -2.52
CA THR A 61 7.88 -21.34 -3.47
C THR A 61 6.63 -21.41 -4.34
N PHE A 62 6.80 -21.21 -5.65
CA PHE A 62 5.73 -21.29 -6.62
C PHE A 62 5.95 -22.44 -7.58
N GLU A 63 4.88 -23.12 -7.95
CA GLU A 63 4.90 -24.09 -9.04
C GLU A 63 4.92 -23.34 -10.37
N ALA A 64 5.94 -23.56 -11.17
CA ALA A 64 6.05 -22.95 -12.48
C ALA A 64 5.04 -23.59 -13.45
N PRO A 65 4.40 -22.79 -14.32
CA PRO A 65 3.60 -23.33 -15.42
C PRO A 65 4.47 -24.22 -16.33
N LEU A 66 3.89 -25.27 -16.90
CA LEU A 66 4.60 -26.23 -17.75
C LEU A 66 5.26 -25.57 -18.97
N ASP A 67 4.66 -24.49 -19.47
CA ASP A 67 5.11 -23.72 -20.63
C ASP A 67 5.95 -22.49 -20.26
N ASP A 68 6.15 -22.21 -18.96
CA ASP A 68 6.85 -21.02 -18.46
C ASP A 68 7.67 -21.34 -17.20
N ALA A 69 8.61 -22.25 -17.30
CA ALA A 69 9.43 -22.72 -16.19
C ALA A 69 10.23 -21.63 -15.47
N THR A 70 10.50 -20.50 -16.12
CA THR A 70 11.25 -19.36 -15.61
C THR A 70 10.35 -18.18 -15.21
N PHE A 71 9.04 -18.33 -15.29
CA PHE A 71 8.06 -17.28 -15.03
C PHE A 71 8.25 -16.03 -15.90
N GLU A 72 8.56 -16.19 -17.16
CA GLU A 72 8.72 -15.05 -18.09
C GLU A 72 7.40 -14.34 -18.39
N ARG A 73 6.31 -15.12 -18.46
CA ARG A 73 4.97 -14.63 -18.80
C ARG A 73 4.00 -14.51 -17.63
N PHE A 74 4.39 -14.99 -16.46
CA PHE A 74 3.51 -14.98 -15.29
C PHE A 74 4.26 -14.48 -14.05
N GLU A 75 3.69 -13.50 -13.35
CA GLU A 75 4.19 -13.06 -12.06
C GLU A 75 3.36 -13.66 -10.93
N PRO A 76 3.89 -14.65 -10.19
CA PRO A 76 3.11 -15.38 -9.22
C PRO A 76 2.74 -14.56 -7.97
N HIS A 77 3.57 -13.60 -7.54
CA HIS A 77 3.24 -12.74 -6.41
C HIS A 77 2.01 -11.86 -6.67
N ALA A 78 1.84 -11.41 -7.91
CA ALA A 78 0.70 -10.60 -8.34
C ALA A 78 -0.41 -11.43 -8.98
N ARG A 79 -0.17 -12.73 -9.22
CA ARG A 79 -1.05 -13.62 -9.98
C ARG A 79 -1.50 -13.03 -11.33
N THR A 80 -0.58 -12.34 -12.00
CA THR A 80 -0.85 -11.56 -13.21
C THR A 80 -0.01 -12.06 -14.36
N LYS A 81 -0.61 -12.21 -15.55
CA LYS A 81 0.12 -12.52 -16.78
C LYS A 81 0.86 -11.29 -17.28
N LEU A 82 2.10 -11.49 -17.73
CA LEU A 82 2.96 -10.45 -18.27
C LEU A 82 3.11 -10.60 -19.78
N ARG A 83 2.90 -9.53 -20.49
CA ARG A 83 3.27 -9.41 -21.92
C ARG A 83 4.77 -9.26 -22.11
N LYS A 84 5.43 -8.62 -21.15
CA LYS A 84 6.88 -8.42 -21.11
C LYS A 84 7.34 -8.30 -19.67
N ARG A 85 8.34 -9.09 -19.29
CA ARG A 85 9.00 -9.00 -17.99
C ARG A 85 10.22 -8.10 -18.10
N TYR A 86 10.50 -7.30 -17.07
CA TYR A 86 11.69 -6.44 -16.98
C TYR A 86 12.70 -6.93 -15.94
N ILE A 87 12.22 -7.52 -14.85
CA ILE A 87 13.04 -8.06 -13.76
C ILE A 87 12.76 -9.58 -13.69
N PRO A 88 13.79 -10.43 -13.76
CA PRO A 88 13.62 -11.89 -13.64
C PRO A 88 12.89 -12.26 -12.35
N HIS A 89 12.02 -13.29 -12.40
CA HIS A 89 11.27 -13.75 -11.23
C HIS A 89 12.18 -14.10 -10.06
N ALA A 90 13.31 -14.77 -10.31
CA ALA A 90 14.27 -15.13 -9.27
C ALA A 90 14.77 -13.91 -8.48
N SER A 91 15.02 -12.78 -9.16
CA SER A 91 15.42 -11.53 -8.52
C SER A 91 14.28 -10.92 -7.71
N VAL A 92 13.04 -10.95 -8.23
CA VAL A 92 11.87 -10.47 -7.49
C VAL A 92 11.67 -11.31 -6.22
N ASN A 93 11.75 -12.64 -6.34
CA ASN A 93 11.58 -13.55 -5.20
C ASN A 93 12.71 -13.39 -4.16
N ALA A 94 13.93 -13.10 -4.60
CA ALA A 94 15.03 -12.76 -3.68
C ALA A 94 14.74 -11.48 -2.88
N HIS A 95 14.14 -10.45 -3.52
CA HIS A 95 13.69 -9.24 -2.81
C HIS A 95 12.53 -9.50 -1.84
N MET A 96 11.81 -10.61 -1.99
CA MET A 96 10.72 -10.98 -1.08
C MET A 96 11.19 -11.69 0.19
N ASN A 97 12.49 -11.92 0.36
CA ASN A 97 13.04 -12.54 1.58
C ASN A 97 12.60 -11.77 2.83
N CYS A 98 11.97 -12.47 3.77
CA CYS A 98 11.39 -11.93 5.01
C CYS A 98 10.33 -10.84 4.83
N ARG A 99 9.71 -10.70 3.64
CA ARG A 99 8.70 -9.69 3.32
C ARG A 99 7.36 -10.34 2.98
N TYR A 100 6.27 -9.65 3.30
CA TYR A 100 4.91 -10.06 2.94
C TYR A 100 4.54 -9.58 1.56
N ALA A 101 3.95 -10.44 0.73
CA ALA A 101 3.33 -10.06 -0.54
C ALA A 101 1.88 -9.67 -0.30
N ILE A 102 1.47 -8.47 -0.74
CA ILE A 102 0.13 -7.92 -0.54
C ILE A 102 -0.42 -7.45 -1.88
N SER A 103 -1.68 -7.81 -2.15
CA SER A 103 -2.46 -7.24 -3.25
C SER A 103 -3.32 -6.06 -2.77
N PRO A 104 -3.86 -5.22 -3.67
CA PRO A 104 -4.83 -4.20 -3.33
C PRO A 104 -6.00 -4.73 -2.51
N SER A 105 -6.60 -5.84 -2.89
CA SER A 105 -7.70 -6.48 -2.18
C SER A 105 -7.32 -6.93 -0.77
N THR A 106 -6.13 -7.53 -0.62
CA THR A 106 -5.58 -7.88 0.70
C THR A 106 -5.37 -6.65 1.57
N LEU A 107 -4.86 -5.55 1.00
CA LEU A 107 -4.65 -4.31 1.75
C LEU A 107 -5.97 -3.73 2.26
N TYR A 108 -7.04 -3.74 1.46
CA TYR A 108 -8.37 -3.36 1.92
C TYR A 108 -8.86 -4.22 3.08
N SER A 109 -8.64 -5.54 3.02
CA SER A 109 -9.01 -6.46 4.10
C SER A 109 -8.25 -6.17 5.39
N LEU A 110 -6.93 -5.91 5.31
CA LEU A 110 -6.10 -5.57 6.46
C LEU A 110 -6.51 -4.23 7.09
N THR A 111 -6.83 -3.23 6.27
CA THR A 111 -7.28 -1.93 6.76
C THR A 111 -8.68 -1.98 7.37
N GLY A 112 -9.59 -2.75 6.82
CA GLY A 112 -10.96 -2.93 7.33
C GLY A 112 -11.03 -3.77 8.61
N ARG A 113 -10.10 -4.71 8.82
CA ARG A 113 -10.02 -5.57 10.02
C ARG A 113 -9.26 -4.93 11.18
N SER A 114 -8.39 -3.95 10.92
CA SER A 114 -7.58 -3.27 11.94
C SER A 114 -8.39 -2.41 12.91
N GLY A 115 -9.68 -2.23 12.67
CA GLY A 115 -10.60 -1.59 13.60
C GLY A 115 -11.62 -2.59 14.08
N SER A 116 -11.61 -2.96 15.36
CA SER A 116 -12.65 -3.76 16.03
C SER A 116 -14.03 -3.06 16.08
N SER A 117 -14.26 -2.13 15.19
CA SER A 117 -15.55 -1.50 14.96
C SER A 117 -15.58 -0.98 13.54
N SER A 118 -16.64 -1.34 12.85
CA SER A 118 -17.14 -0.78 11.59
C SER A 118 -17.13 0.77 11.54
N GLU A 119 -16.76 1.43 12.61
CA GLU A 119 -16.68 2.88 12.78
C GLU A 119 -15.47 3.54 12.12
N TYR A 120 -14.36 2.81 11.88
CA TYR A 120 -13.14 3.43 11.37
C TYR A 120 -13.22 3.88 9.91
N VAL A 121 -14.08 3.24 9.11
CA VAL A 121 -14.36 3.65 7.73
C VAL A 121 -15.55 4.63 7.67
N ARG A 122 -16.39 4.68 8.72
CA ARG A 122 -17.64 5.46 8.71
C ARG A 122 -17.60 6.78 9.46
N ASP A 123 -16.66 6.99 10.36
CA ASP A 123 -16.64 8.26 11.13
C ASP A 123 -15.83 9.34 10.43
N VAL A 124 -16.42 9.85 9.35
CA VAL A 124 -15.97 11.05 8.63
C VAL A 124 -16.10 12.33 9.49
N SER A 125 -16.73 12.24 10.67
CA SER A 125 -17.02 13.36 11.56
C SER A 125 -15.98 13.56 12.66
N GLN A 126 -15.01 12.63 12.86
CA GLN A 126 -13.97 12.86 13.87
C GLN A 126 -12.89 13.81 13.34
N PRO A 127 -12.45 14.77 14.20
CA PRO A 127 -11.38 15.68 13.82
C PRO A 127 -10.12 14.92 13.45
N ALA A 128 -9.48 15.37 12.40
CA ALA A 128 -8.28 14.80 11.82
C ALA A 128 -7.24 14.45 12.90
N MET A 129 -7.12 13.16 13.23
CA MET A 129 -5.97 12.69 13.97
C MET A 129 -4.74 12.76 13.05
N ASP A 130 -3.74 13.52 13.44
CA ASP A 130 -2.43 13.54 12.81
C ASP A 130 -1.83 12.13 12.84
N GLY A 131 -1.79 11.48 11.70
CA GLY A 131 -1.11 10.19 11.55
C GLY A 131 -1.57 9.45 10.31
N ASP A 132 -0.59 8.96 9.55
CA ASP A 132 -0.83 7.99 8.49
C ASP A 132 -1.32 6.68 9.09
N PHE A 133 -2.14 5.97 8.34
CA PHE A 133 -2.52 4.62 8.69
C PHE A 133 -1.34 3.66 8.52
N GLU A 134 -1.08 2.81 9.49
CA GLU A 134 -0.07 1.74 9.38
C GLU A 134 -0.75 0.38 9.27
N VAL A 135 -0.26 -0.43 8.34
CA VAL A 135 -0.71 -1.82 8.19
C VAL A 135 -0.28 -2.60 9.43
N PRO A 136 -1.16 -3.41 10.03
CA PRO A 136 -0.87 -4.19 11.24
C PRO A 136 0.04 -5.40 10.95
N LEU A 137 1.10 -5.21 10.20
CA LEU A 137 2.14 -6.19 9.89
C LEU A 137 3.45 -5.71 10.48
N TYR A 138 4.10 -6.55 11.28
CA TYR A 138 5.45 -6.27 11.73
C TYR A 138 6.46 -6.64 10.65
N GLY A 139 7.41 -5.76 10.34
CA GLY A 139 8.37 -5.94 9.27
C GLY A 139 7.86 -5.43 7.92
N ASP A 140 8.57 -5.77 6.87
CA ASP A 140 8.34 -5.25 5.53
C ASP A 140 7.20 -5.94 4.80
N TRP A 141 6.50 -5.18 4.00
CA TRP A 141 5.50 -5.68 3.07
C TRP A 141 5.60 -5.00 1.71
N VAL A 142 5.25 -5.72 0.68
CA VAL A 142 5.34 -5.28 -0.72
C VAL A 142 3.97 -5.35 -1.35
N LEU A 143 3.50 -4.23 -1.86
CA LEU A 143 2.26 -4.15 -2.62
C LEU A 143 2.54 -4.46 -4.08
N PHE A 144 1.86 -5.47 -4.63
CA PHE A 144 1.88 -5.81 -6.05
C PHE A 144 0.60 -5.29 -6.72
N ALA A 145 0.74 -4.41 -7.70
CA ALA A 145 -0.41 -3.83 -8.40
C ALA A 145 -0.04 -3.33 -9.79
N VAL A 146 -1.02 -3.27 -10.69
CA VAL A 146 -0.85 -2.73 -12.04
C VAL A 146 -1.20 -1.25 -12.05
N MET A 147 -0.29 -0.42 -12.52
CA MET A 147 -0.48 1.02 -12.67
C MET A 147 -1.37 1.34 -13.87
N SER A 148 -2.37 2.18 -13.66
CA SER A 148 -3.38 2.55 -14.65
C SER A 148 -3.76 4.03 -14.50
N GLU A 149 -4.36 4.59 -15.53
CA GLU A 149 -4.99 5.93 -15.52
C GLU A 149 -4.12 7.04 -14.89
N LYS A 150 -2.92 7.20 -15.39
CA LYS A 150 -2.02 8.25 -14.91
C LYS A 150 -2.56 9.64 -15.26
N SER A 151 -2.66 10.51 -14.27
CA SER A 151 -3.13 11.89 -14.46
C SER A 151 -2.06 12.79 -15.08
N ALA A 152 -2.47 13.95 -15.56
CA ALA A 152 -1.57 15.06 -15.82
C ALA A 152 -0.84 15.51 -14.55
N LEU A 153 0.27 16.24 -14.71
CA LEU A 153 1.01 16.84 -13.60
C LEU A 153 0.14 17.83 -12.84
N LYS A 154 0.26 17.75 -11.52
CA LYS A 154 -0.42 18.63 -10.57
C LYS A 154 0.60 19.24 -9.61
N TYR A 155 0.21 20.31 -8.95
CA TYR A 155 1.01 20.99 -7.94
C TYR A 155 0.25 21.00 -6.62
N THR A 156 0.98 20.85 -5.52
CA THR A 156 0.37 21.02 -4.19
C THR A 156 0.00 22.48 -3.99
N ASN A 157 -1.11 22.72 -3.27
CA ASN A 157 -1.46 24.08 -2.88
C ASN A 157 -0.37 24.64 -1.97
N LYS A 158 -0.10 25.95 -2.07
CA LYS A 158 0.80 26.65 -1.15
C LYS A 158 0.23 26.52 0.26
N THR A 159 1.01 25.93 1.15
CA THR A 159 0.77 26.05 2.59
C THR A 159 1.26 27.41 3.08
N PRO A 160 0.75 27.94 4.22
CA PRO A 160 1.20 29.23 4.77
C PRO A 160 2.70 29.29 5.12
N SER A 161 3.36 28.15 5.23
CA SER A 161 4.82 28.09 5.32
C SER A 161 5.40 28.13 3.91
N ASP A 162 6.23 29.10 3.58
CA ASP A 162 6.90 29.45 2.30
C ASP A 162 7.56 28.32 1.50
N ALA A 163 7.07 27.08 1.60
CA ALA A 163 7.56 25.96 0.82
C ALA A 163 7.10 26.07 -0.63
N ALA A 164 8.01 25.90 -1.58
CA ALA A 164 7.69 25.86 -3.00
C ALA A 164 6.67 24.74 -3.31
N PRO A 165 5.73 24.96 -4.24
CA PRO A 165 4.74 23.94 -4.61
C PRO A 165 5.44 22.71 -5.17
N THR A 166 5.12 21.55 -4.60
CA THR A 166 5.68 20.25 -5.03
C THR A 166 4.85 19.68 -6.16
N LYS A 167 5.50 19.21 -7.22
CA LYS A 167 4.84 18.50 -8.32
C LYS A 167 4.44 17.10 -7.87
N TYR A 168 3.30 16.63 -8.37
CA TYR A 168 2.85 15.27 -8.20
C TYR A 168 1.96 14.82 -9.35
N PHE A 169 1.80 13.52 -9.48
CA PHE A 169 0.73 12.93 -10.28
C PHE A 169 -0.03 11.90 -9.47
N SER A 170 -1.23 11.62 -9.90
CA SER A 170 -2.06 10.53 -9.38
C SER A 170 -2.24 9.46 -10.46
N CYS A 171 -2.32 8.21 -10.04
CA CYS A 171 -2.74 7.12 -10.90
C CYS A 171 -3.57 6.12 -10.10
N LYS A 172 -4.27 5.25 -10.80
CA LYS A 172 -4.94 4.11 -10.19
C LYS A 172 -4.01 2.91 -10.17
N LEU A 173 -4.12 2.11 -9.14
CA LEU A 173 -3.52 0.79 -9.01
C LEU A 173 -4.62 -0.26 -9.03
N LEU A 174 -4.44 -1.26 -9.87
CA LEU A 174 -5.42 -2.33 -10.11
C LEU A 174 -4.87 -3.65 -9.59
N ASP A 175 -5.76 -4.44 -8.97
CA ASP A 175 -5.54 -5.86 -8.71
C ASP A 175 -6.11 -6.64 -9.90
N LEU A 176 -5.25 -7.14 -10.77
CA LEU A 176 -5.64 -7.94 -11.93
C LEU A 176 -5.61 -9.45 -11.61
N ASN A 177 -5.73 -9.84 -10.36
CA ASN A 177 -5.78 -11.24 -9.98
C ASN A 177 -6.91 -11.95 -10.73
N THR A 178 -6.53 -12.88 -11.61
CA THR A 178 -7.45 -13.61 -12.51
C THR A 178 -8.55 -14.39 -11.80
N GLN A 179 -8.40 -14.67 -10.50
CA GLN A 179 -9.45 -15.35 -9.72
C GLN A 179 -10.69 -14.48 -9.48
N TYR A 180 -10.59 -13.17 -9.62
CA TYR A 180 -11.70 -12.23 -9.40
C TYR A 180 -12.26 -11.62 -10.69
N THR A 181 -11.65 -11.87 -11.83
CA THR A 181 -12.14 -11.42 -13.14
C THR A 181 -13.19 -12.38 -13.68
N ASN A 182 -14.39 -12.32 -13.13
CA ASN A 182 -15.56 -12.74 -13.90
C ASN A 182 -15.73 -11.75 -15.04
N ILE A 183 -15.68 -12.24 -16.26
CA ILE A 183 -15.54 -11.56 -17.54
C ILE A 183 -16.60 -10.47 -17.82
N TYR A 184 -17.62 -10.32 -16.96
CA TYR A 184 -18.79 -9.47 -17.19
C TYR A 184 -19.07 -8.45 -16.08
N HIS A 185 -18.21 -8.30 -15.08
CA HIS A 185 -18.45 -7.36 -14.00
C HIS A 185 -17.31 -6.34 -13.90
N GLU A 186 -17.68 -5.08 -13.68
CA GLU A 186 -16.74 -4.03 -13.26
C GLU A 186 -15.93 -4.53 -12.09
N LEU A 187 -14.63 -4.22 -12.07
CA LEU A 187 -13.76 -4.59 -10.98
C LEU A 187 -14.35 -4.08 -9.65
N PRO A 188 -14.50 -4.94 -8.64
CA PRO A 188 -14.97 -4.50 -7.34
C PRO A 188 -14.12 -3.34 -6.83
N GLY A 189 -14.73 -2.37 -6.15
CA GLY A 189 -14.03 -1.18 -5.66
C GLY A 189 -12.80 -1.46 -4.79
N HIS A 190 -12.73 -2.63 -4.14
CA HIS A 190 -11.57 -3.09 -3.37
C HIS A 190 -10.40 -3.59 -4.22
N CYS A 191 -10.58 -3.77 -5.53
CA CYS A 191 -9.51 -4.11 -6.46
C CYS A 191 -8.84 -2.87 -7.07
N VAL A 192 -9.30 -1.69 -6.73
CA VAL A 192 -8.80 -0.40 -7.24
C VAL A 192 -8.40 0.50 -6.08
N MET A 193 -7.24 1.11 -6.16
CA MET A 193 -6.79 2.11 -5.19
C MET A 193 -6.08 3.26 -5.91
N ASN A 194 -5.91 4.38 -5.21
CA ASN A 194 -5.19 5.52 -5.73
C ASN A 194 -3.72 5.49 -5.29
N MET A 195 -2.84 5.93 -6.16
CA MET A 195 -1.44 6.23 -5.82
C MET A 195 -1.14 7.70 -6.12
N LEU A 196 -0.43 8.37 -5.20
CA LEU A 196 0.11 9.70 -5.38
C LEU A 196 1.63 9.61 -5.36
N ALA A 197 2.28 10.03 -6.43
CA ALA A 197 3.74 10.12 -6.50
C ALA A 197 4.14 11.60 -6.49
N PHE A 198 4.92 11.98 -5.47
CA PHE A 198 5.40 13.34 -5.27
C PHE A 198 6.86 13.47 -5.72
N GLU A 199 7.17 14.60 -6.37
CA GLU A 199 8.55 14.99 -6.63
C GLU A 199 9.28 15.25 -5.31
N SER A 200 10.51 14.82 -5.18
CA SER A 200 11.34 15.10 -4.01
C SER A 200 12.45 16.09 -4.36
N THR A 201 12.72 17.00 -3.46
CA THR A 201 13.87 17.92 -3.55
C THR A 201 15.17 17.25 -3.08
N ARG A 202 15.08 16.08 -2.44
CA ARG A 202 16.21 15.34 -1.89
C ARG A 202 16.30 13.96 -2.53
N GLY A 203 17.21 13.78 -3.49
CA GLY A 203 17.48 12.50 -4.14
C GLY A 203 16.44 12.10 -5.19
N THR A 204 16.58 10.88 -5.70
CA THR A 204 15.66 10.31 -6.69
C THR A 204 14.32 9.96 -6.05
N SER A 205 13.25 10.50 -6.61
CA SER A 205 11.90 10.26 -6.13
C SER A 205 11.23 9.11 -6.89
N ALA A 206 10.23 8.50 -6.25
CA ALA A 206 9.37 7.57 -6.96
C ALA A 206 8.64 8.24 -8.14
N PHE A 207 8.39 9.54 -8.04
CA PHE A 207 7.84 10.35 -9.11
C PHE A 207 8.69 10.27 -10.38
N ASP A 208 10.01 10.52 -10.30
CA ASP A 208 10.92 10.53 -11.45
C ASP A 208 10.97 9.16 -12.16
N LYS A 209 10.90 8.09 -11.37
CA LYS A 209 10.89 6.72 -11.88
C LYS A 209 9.58 6.39 -12.57
N LEU A 210 8.45 6.66 -11.91
CA LEU A 210 7.13 6.25 -12.35
C LEU A 210 6.53 7.18 -13.41
N TRP A 211 6.93 8.46 -13.43
CA TRP A 211 6.43 9.40 -14.43
C TRP A 211 6.73 8.96 -15.87
N LYS A 212 7.89 8.34 -16.08
CA LYS A 212 8.35 7.84 -17.39
C LYS A 212 7.66 6.55 -17.82
N GLU A 213 7.09 5.81 -16.86
CA GLU A 213 6.43 4.54 -17.13
C GLU A 213 5.06 4.76 -17.78
N ARG A 214 4.66 3.82 -18.62
CA ARG A 214 3.34 3.81 -19.25
C ARG A 214 2.31 3.09 -18.40
N ASP A 215 1.02 3.32 -18.67
CA ASP A 215 -0.06 2.56 -18.08
C ASP A 215 0.07 1.07 -18.41
N GLY A 216 -0.37 0.22 -17.51
CA GLY A 216 -0.31 -1.23 -17.62
C GLY A 216 0.97 -1.87 -17.09
N VAL A 217 1.90 -1.11 -16.50
CA VAL A 217 3.06 -1.69 -15.85
C VAL A 217 2.69 -2.28 -14.49
N LEU A 218 3.22 -3.49 -14.22
CA LEU A 218 3.14 -4.13 -12.92
C LEU A 218 4.25 -3.59 -12.01
N LEU A 219 3.87 -3.14 -10.84
CA LEU A 219 4.74 -2.56 -9.83
C LEU A 219 4.80 -3.45 -8.59
N ALA A 220 5.96 -3.48 -7.95
CA ALA A 220 6.14 -3.90 -6.57
C ALA A 220 6.57 -2.68 -5.75
N ILE A 221 5.80 -2.32 -4.74
CA ILE A 221 5.99 -1.11 -3.93
C ILE A 221 6.22 -1.52 -2.47
N LEU A 222 7.42 -1.25 -1.97
CA LEU A 222 7.83 -1.57 -0.61
C LEU A 222 7.30 -0.52 0.36
N ASN A 223 6.59 -0.96 1.40
CA ASN A 223 6.14 -0.16 2.53
C ASN A 223 5.56 1.21 2.12
N PRO A 224 4.63 1.29 1.16
CA PRO A 224 4.06 2.57 0.79
C PRO A 224 3.33 3.21 1.98
N ARG A 225 3.36 4.53 2.03
CA ARG A 225 2.60 5.29 3.01
C ARG A 225 1.13 5.23 2.65
N ILE A 226 0.26 4.82 3.57
CA ILE A 226 -1.18 4.85 3.38
C ILE A 226 -1.70 6.20 3.84
N MET A 227 -2.29 6.92 2.92
CA MET A 227 -2.86 8.23 3.15
C MET A 227 -4.34 8.10 3.51
N ARG A 228 -4.86 9.06 4.26
CA ARG A 228 -6.30 9.12 4.52
C ARG A 228 -7.11 9.22 3.23
N ALA A 229 -8.22 8.52 3.20
CA ALA A 229 -9.24 8.71 2.17
C ALA A 229 -9.71 10.18 2.18
N ARG A 230 -9.93 10.75 1.01
CA ARG A 230 -10.56 12.06 0.88
C ARG A 230 -12.02 11.96 1.32
N LYS A 231 -12.57 13.03 1.88
CA LYS A 231 -13.99 13.10 2.21
C LYS A 231 -14.83 12.71 0.99
N GLY A 232 -15.69 11.71 1.16
CA GLY A 232 -16.56 11.21 0.10
C GLY A 232 -15.95 10.15 -0.82
N SER A 233 -14.71 9.69 -0.59
CA SER A 233 -14.10 8.56 -1.30
C SER A 233 -13.81 7.42 -0.34
N ASN A 234 -14.20 6.21 -0.72
CA ASN A 234 -13.86 4.98 0.00
C ASN A 234 -12.58 4.33 -0.54
N GLU A 235 -11.93 4.93 -1.53
CA GLU A 235 -10.73 4.39 -2.14
C GLU A 235 -9.49 4.67 -1.29
N LEU A 236 -8.73 3.64 -0.99
CA LEU A 236 -7.43 3.78 -0.36
C LEU A 236 -6.49 4.57 -1.27
N THR A 237 -5.71 5.43 -0.67
CA THR A 237 -4.69 6.20 -1.36
C THR A 237 -3.34 5.90 -0.73
N ILE A 238 -2.36 5.57 -1.56
CA ILE A 238 -0.99 5.30 -1.11
C ILE A 238 0.01 6.27 -1.75
N SER A 239 1.18 6.36 -1.15
CA SER A 239 2.31 7.10 -1.71
C SER A 239 3.61 6.30 -1.51
N PRO A 240 4.38 6.01 -2.57
CA PRO A 240 5.71 5.44 -2.45
C PRO A 240 6.64 6.40 -1.70
N ARG A 241 7.60 5.84 -0.94
CA ARG A 241 8.52 6.66 -0.12
C ARG A 241 9.70 7.21 -0.93
N SER A 242 10.28 6.39 -1.79
CA SER A 242 11.48 6.72 -2.58
C SER A 242 11.49 5.95 -3.90
N ALA A 243 12.41 6.25 -4.80
CA ALA A 243 12.64 5.47 -6.01
C ALA A 243 13.07 4.03 -5.71
N ASP A 244 13.84 3.83 -4.62
CA ASP A 244 14.37 2.53 -4.21
C ASP A 244 13.29 1.64 -3.57
N SER A 245 12.16 2.22 -3.18
CA SER A 245 11.00 1.48 -2.69
C SER A 245 10.06 1.00 -3.80
N VAL A 246 10.43 1.19 -5.08
CA VAL A 246 9.58 0.81 -6.21
C VAL A 246 10.37 -0.04 -7.21
N LEU A 247 9.84 -1.19 -7.58
CA LEU A 247 10.32 -2.00 -8.70
C LEU A 247 9.27 -2.02 -9.80
N VAL A 248 9.72 -1.88 -11.05
CA VAL A 248 8.90 -2.02 -12.26
C VAL A 248 9.16 -3.41 -12.82
N LEU A 249 8.21 -4.34 -12.62
CA LEU A 249 8.40 -5.77 -12.88
C LEU A 249 8.19 -6.13 -14.34
N GLY A 250 7.28 -5.46 -15.01
CA GLY A 250 6.94 -5.78 -16.38
C GLY A 250 5.65 -5.11 -16.85
N LEU A 251 5.17 -5.50 -18.00
CA LEU A 251 3.93 -5.03 -18.60
C LEU A 251 2.86 -6.12 -18.48
N ALA A 252 1.74 -5.81 -17.86
CA ALA A 252 0.61 -6.74 -17.73
C ALA A 252 -0.03 -7.01 -19.09
N GLU A 253 -0.31 -8.29 -19.39
CA GLU A 253 -0.97 -8.70 -20.64
C GLU A 253 -2.44 -8.34 -20.63
N GLN A 254 -3.11 -8.48 -19.50
CA GLN A 254 -4.55 -8.28 -19.34
C GLN A 254 -4.95 -6.80 -19.30
N TYR A 255 -3.98 -5.88 -19.22
CA TYR A 255 -4.25 -4.45 -19.27
C TYR A 255 -4.25 -3.97 -20.73
N GLY A 256 -5.43 -3.62 -21.25
CA GLY A 256 -5.62 -3.00 -22.54
C GLY A 256 -6.55 -1.80 -22.44
N ARG A 257 -6.29 -0.75 -23.22
CA ARG A 257 -7.26 0.30 -23.52
C ARG A 257 -7.92 -0.06 -24.85
N CYS A 258 -9.25 -0.11 -24.84
CA CYS A 258 -10.03 -0.08 -26.06
C CYS A 258 -10.01 1.33 -26.65
#